data_ca41c3fd54f33946fdd811032ed439b9
#
_entry.id   ca41c3fd54f33946fdd811032ed439b9
#
_cell.length_a   1.000
_cell.length_b   1.000
_cell.length_c   1.000
_cell.angle_alpha   90.00
_cell.angle_beta   90.00
_cell.angle_gamma   90.00
#
_symmetry.space_group_name_H-M   'P 1'
#
loop_
_entity.id
_entity.type
_entity.pdbx_description
1 polymer ?
#
loop_
_entity_poly.entity_id
_entity_poly.type
_entity_poly.pdbx_seq_one_letter_code
_entity_poly.pdbx_strand_id
1 'polypeptide(L)'
;MSEDKKPVPTSRPIFVVSDGTGDTGAAVAKAALAQFQVECRLRRFGGIRQPSLARRVVAEAERVGALVLFTLVDRRVAQGLLEEAAARGVPTLDVLGGMIAKIAEHVKAEPRSEPGLLHGFSDDYFKRIEAVEFAVRHDDGANLHTLFRADLVLTGVSRTSKTPLSMYLAQRGYKTGNVPIVPGIAPPRALLELDPKKVFALTIDPSHLLTIRQARVRALGAPPYSTYADPEALIEEVRRARRLYREQGWQVVDITGRAAEENAARILRLIEEAE
;
A
#
# COMPACT_ATOMS: atom_id res chain seq x y z
N MET A 1 45.87 7.61 5.01
CA MET A 1 45.75 8.24 3.68
C MET A 1 44.26 8.27 3.38
N SER A 2 43.58 9.41 3.61
CA SER A 2 42.17 9.57 3.28
C SER A 2 42.12 9.91 1.79
N GLU A 3 41.49 9.04 1.01
CA GLU A 3 41.17 9.35 -0.39
C GLU A 3 40.20 10.52 -0.42
N ASP A 4 40.66 11.66 -0.93
CA ASP A 4 39.85 12.82 -1.29
C ASP A 4 38.78 12.38 -2.31
N LYS A 5 37.56 12.09 -1.85
CA LYS A 5 36.40 11.93 -2.74
C LYS A 5 36.19 13.25 -3.46
N LYS A 6 36.61 13.32 -4.74
CA LYS A 6 36.23 14.43 -5.62
C LYS A 6 34.72 14.62 -5.57
N PRO A 7 34.23 15.88 -5.45
CA PRO A 7 32.80 16.13 -5.45
C PRO A 7 32.18 15.59 -6.74
N VAL A 8 31.15 14.73 -6.58
CA VAL A 8 30.39 14.18 -7.71
C VAL A 8 29.68 15.38 -8.38
N PRO A 9 29.85 15.61 -9.68
CA PRO A 9 29.22 16.73 -10.34
C PRO A 9 27.70 16.59 -10.25
N THR A 10 27.03 17.65 -9.78
CA THR A 10 25.57 17.74 -9.71
C THR A 10 25.02 17.69 -11.13
N SER A 11 24.40 16.59 -11.53
CA SER A 11 23.82 16.44 -12.86
C SER A 11 22.46 17.13 -12.96
N ARG A 12 22.10 17.54 -14.19
CA ARG A 12 20.77 18.08 -14.49
C ARG A 12 19.70 17.02 -14.14
N PRO A 13 18.53 17.40 -13.60
CA PRO A 13 17.50 16.45 -13.22
C PRO A 13 16.88 15.72 -14.42
N ILE A 14 16.33 14.54 -14.16
CA ILE A 14 15.55 13.78 -15.12
C ILE A 14 14.10 13.77 -14.66
N PHE A 15 13.19 14.17 -15.53
CA PHE A 15 11.75 14.11 -15.32
C PHE A 15 11.21 12.84 -15.99
N VAL A 16 10.46 12.04 -15.25
CA VAL A 16 9.78 10.85 -15.76
C VAL A 16 8.29 11.16 -15.83
N VAL A 17 7.75 11.21 -17.03
CA VAL A 17 6.36 11.57 -17.34
C VAL A 17 5.58 10.33 -17.77
N SER A 18 4.45 10.07 -17.15
CA SER A 18 3.63 8.88 -17.43
C SER A 18 2.14 9.19 -17.30
N ASP A 19 1.33 8.49 -18.05
CA ASP A 19 -0.13 8.44 -17.88
C ASP A 19 -0.58 7.56 -16.70
N GLY A 20 0.34 6.73 -16.14
CA GLY A 20 0.19 5.94 -14.94
C GLY A 20 1.07 6.46 -13.77
N THR A 21 1.70 5.55 -13.01
CA THR A 21 2.55 5.86 -11.85
C THR A 21 3.94 6.36 -12.21
N GLY A 22 4.43 6.04 -13.42
CA GLY A 22 5.78 6.35 -13.89
C GLY A 22 6.84 5.35 -13.41
N ASP A 23 6.46 4.23 -12.83
CA ASP A 23 7.40 3.23 -12.31
C ASP A 23 8.27 2.61 -13.40
N THR A 24 7.69 2.27 -14.56
CA THR A 24 8.41 1.74 -15.71
C THR A 24 9.50 2.70 -16.19
N GLY A 25 9.14 3.96 -16.43
CA GLY A 25 10.08 5.00 -16.85
C GLY A 25 11.18 5.25 -15.82
N ALA A 26 10.83 5.24 -14.52
CA ALA A 26 11.79 5.40 -13.43
C ALA A 26 12.74 4.21 -13.32
N ALA A 27 12.26 2.98 -13.53
CA ALA A 27 13.10 1.77 -13.53
C ALA A 27 14.13 1.80 -14.67
N VAL A 28 13.68 2.14 -15.89
CA VAL A 28 14.56 2.29 -17.07
C VAL A 28 15.59 3.40 -16.83
N ALA A 29 15.17 4.56 -16.32
CA ALA A 29 16.06 5.67 -16.00
C ALA A 29 17.13 5.28 -14.97
N LYS A 30 16.75 4.56 -13.91
CA LYS A 30 17.69 4.06 -12.88
C LYS A 30 18.69 3.05 -13.45
N ALA A 31 18.21 2.12 -14.29
CA ALA A 31 19.08 1.14 -14.94
C ALA A 31 20.12 1.83 -15.84
N ALA A 32 19.71 2.84 -16.62
CA ALA A 32 20.61 3.63 -17.43
C ALA A 32 21.59 4.44 -16.58
N LEU A 33 21.11 5.13 -15.54
CA LEU A 33 21.96 5.93 -14.64
C LEU A 33 23.01 5.11 -13.89
N ALA A 34 22.76 3.83 -13.62
CA ALA A 34 23.71 2.93 -12.99
C ALA A 34 25.00 2.75 -13.82
N GLN A 35 25.00 3.10 -15.11
CA GLN A 35 26.18 3.07 -15.97
C GLN A 35 27.07 4.32 -15.81
N PHE A 36 26.64 5.33 -15.04
CA PHE A 36 27.34 6.58 -14.83
C PHE A 36 27.70 6.79 -13.37
N GLN A 37 28.87 7.38 -13.11
CA GLN A 37 29.30 7.78 -11.76
C GLN A 37 28.85 9.22 -11.47
N VAL A 38 27.53 9.46 -11.54
CA VAL A 38 26.93 10.78 -11.30
C VAL A 38 25.70 10.66 -10.41
N GLU A 39 25.49 11.61 -9.54
CA GLU A 39 24.22 11.76 -8.82
C GLU A 39 23.24 12.52 -9.69
N CYS A 40 22.11 11.89 -10.04
CA CYS A 40 21.05 12.49 -10.81
C CYS A 40 19.71 12.41 -10.07
N ARG A 41 19.04 13.55 -9.93
CA ARG A 41 17.73 13.63 -9.28
C ARG A 41 16.64 13.24 -10.27
N LEU A 42 15.92 12.14 -9.95
CA LEU A 42 14.73 11.74 -10.68
C LEU A 42 13.48 12.39 -10.07
N ARG A 43 12.64 13.03 -10.90
CA ARG A 43 11.30 13.49 -10.52
C ARG A 43 10.24 12.78 -11.35
N ARG A 44 9.20 12.24 -10.72
CA ARG A 44 8.10 11.56 -11.40
C ARG A 44 6.87 12.45 -11.48
N PHE A 45 6.23 12.44 -12.67
CA PHE A 45 4.99 13.10 -13.00
C PHE A 45 4.04 12.03 -13.54
N GLY A 46 3.24 11.44 -12.64
CA GLY A 46 2.24 10.43 -12.98
C GLY A 46 0.88 11.04 -13.31
N GLY A 47 0.00 10.23 -13.89
CA GLY A 47 -1.37 10.63 -14.20
C GLY A 47 -1.52 11.69 -15.31
N ILE A 48 -0.51 11.83 -16.16
CA ILE A 48 -0.51 12.83 -17.26
C ILE A 48 -1.34 12.31 -18.42
N ARG A 49 -2.65 12.59 -18.39
CA ARG A 49 -3.64 12.13 -19.37
C ARG A 49 -4.19 13.24 -20.25
N GLN A 50 -3.71 14.47 -20.10
CA GLN A 50 -4.13 15.63 -20.89
C GLN A 50 -2.91 16.35 -21.48
N PRO A 51 -2.97 16.81 -22.75
CA PRO A 51 -1.87 17.54 -23.38
C PRO A 51 -1.47 18.81 -22.60
N SER A 52 -2.43 19.49 -21.98
CA SER A 52 -2.18 20.68 -21.15
C SER A 52 -1.29 20.40 -19.95
N LEU A 53 -1.46 19.25 -19.30
CA LEU A 53 -0.62 18.82 -18.18
C LEU A 53 0.81 18.49 -18.66
N ALA A 54 0.91 17.77 -19.79
CA ALA A 54 2.18 17.44 -20.41
C ALA A 54 2.99 18.70 -20.76
N ARG A 55 2.38 19.72 -21.35
CA ARG A 55 3.00 21.02 -21.67
C ARG A 55 3.52 21.74 -20.41
N ARG A 56 2.76 21.70 -19.31
CA ARG A 56 3.21 22.30 -18.05
C ARG A 56 4.46 21.62 -17.47
N VAL A 57 4.55 20.29 -17.58
CA VAL A 57 5.75 19.55 -17.16
C VAL A 57 6.95 19.92 -18.01
N VAL A 58 6.77 20.08 -19.34
CA VAL A 58 7.84 20.53 -20.25
C VAL A 58 8.33 21.94 -19.90
N ALA A 59 7.40 22.87 -19.62
CA ALA A 59 7.78 24.23 -19.21
C ALA A 59 8.56 24.24 -17.87
N GLU A 60 8.24 23.33 -16.96
CA GLU A 60 9.02 23.17 -15.72
C GLU A 60 10.39 22.55 -16.00
N ALA A 61 10.48 21.58 -16.91
CA ALA A 61 11.72 20.93 -17.32
C ALA A 61 12.71 21.94 -17.95
N GLU A 62 12.20 22.85 -18.78
CA GLU A 62 13.00 23.95 -19.36
C GLU A 62 13.67 24.78 -18.27
N ARG A 63 12.91 25.23 -17.27
CA ARG A 63 13.42 26.10 -16.19
C ARG A 63 14.57 25.51 -15.39
N VAL A 64 14.62 24.17 -15.26
CA VAL A 64 15.64 23.45 -14.49
C VAL A 64 16.65 22.72 -15.36
N GLY A 65 16.52 22.80 -16.68
CA GLY A 65 17.38 22.12 -17.64
C GLY A 65 17.25 20.59 -17.57
N ALA A 66 16.05 20.05 -17.34
CA ALA A 66 15.82 18.62 -17.19
C ALA A 66 15.76 17.90 -18.54
N LEU A 67 16.19 16.62 -18.55
CA LEU A 67 15.83 15.66 -19.57
C LEU A 67 14.43 15.08 -19.26
N VAL A 68 13.53 15.01 -20.22
CA VAL A 68 12.20 14.41 -20.06
C VAL A 68 12.19 13.02 -20.68
N LEU A 69 12.03 11.99 -19.84
CA LEU A 69 11.73 10.63 -20.25
C LEU A 69 10.22 10.40 -20.11
N PHE A 70 9.56 9.89 -21.12
CA PHE A 70 8.12 9.67 -21.02
C PHE A 70 7.68 8.27 -21.46
N THR A 71 6.60 7.80 -20.81
CA THR A 71 5.95 6.51 -21.06
C THR A 71 4.45 6.77 -21.27
N LEU A 72 4.13 7.62 -22.25
CA LEU A 72 2.76 7.99 -22.61
C LEU A 72 2.28 7.10 -23.75
N VAL A 73 1.16 6.41 -23.58
CA VAL A 73 0.58 5.56 -24.62
C VAL A 73 -0.50 6.28 -25.45
N ASP A 74 -1.18 7.31 -24.89
CA ASP A 74 -2.09 8.16 -25.67
C ASP A 74 -1.27 9.05 -26.62
N ARG A 75 -1.41 8.80 -27.92
CA ARG A 75 -0.67 9.51 -28.98
C ARG A 75 -0.89 11.03 -28.93
N ARG A 76 -2.09 11.51 -28.57
CA ARG A 76 -2.40 12.95 -28.51
C ARG A 76 -1.63 13.63 -27.37
N VAL A 77 -1.51 12.96 -26.25
CA VAL A 77 -0.76 13.49 -25.08
C VAL A 77 0.73 13.47 -25.36
N ALA A 78 1.25 12.37 -25.92
CA ALA A 78 2.64 12.24 -26.33
C ALA A 78 3.03 13.30 -27.38
N GLN A 79 2.20 13.48 -28.42
CA GLN A 79 2.43 14.49 -29.45
C GLN A 79 2.45 15.91 -28.87
N GLY A 80 1.49 16.26 -27.99
CA GLY A 80 1.46 17.54 -27.32
C GLY A 80 2.68 17.81 -26.44
N LEU A 81 3.25 16.77 -25.81
CA LEU A 81 4.51 16.85 -25.09
C LEU A 81 5.68 17.13 -26.04
N LEU A 82 5.78 16.39 -27.13
CA LEU A 82 6.87 16.52 -28.11
C LEU A 82 6.88 17.88 -28.80
N GLU A 83 5.72 18.39 -29.20
CA GLU A 83 5.58 19.71 -29.83
C GLU A 83 6.05 20.83 -28.88
N GLU A 84 5.60 20.78 -27.63
CA GLU A 84 6.01 21.77 -26.62
C GLU A 84 7.50 21.67 -26.30
N ALA A 85 8.03 20.44 -26.20
CA ALA A 85 9.44 20.20 -25.95
C ALA A 85 10.33 20.72 -27.08
N ALA A 86 9.94 20.47 -28.34
CA ALA A 86 10.62 21.00 -29.52
C ALA A 86 10.62 22.52 -29.54
N ALA A 87 9.47 23.16 -29.25
CA ALA A 87 9.34 24.61 -29.18
C ALA A 87 10.24 25.26 -28.12
N ARG A 88 10.52 24.55 -27.00
CA ARG A 88 11.32 25.04 -25.88
C ARG A 88 12.76 24.52 -25.84
N GLY A 89 13.15 23.67 -26.81
CA GLY A 89 14.48 23.06 -26.81
C GLY A 89 14.73 22.11 -25.63
N VAL A 90 13.68 21.50 -25.06
CA VAL A 90 13.78 20.54 -23.95
C VAL A 90 14.11 19.15 -24.51
N PRO A 91 15.20 18.51 -24.08
CA PRO A 91 15.53 17.16 -24.53
C PRO A 91 14.51 16.15 -24.01
N THR A 92 14.03 15.29 -24.92
CA THR A 92 13.02 14.27 -24.60
C THR A 92 13.43 12.90 -25.11
N LEU A 93 12.95 11.86 -24.46
CA LEU A 93 13.06 10.48 -24.92
C LEU A 93 11.75 9.74 -24.67
N ASP A 94 11.15 9.23 -25.76
CA ASP A 94 10.04 8.29 -25.69
C ASP A 94 10.55 6.88 -25.37
N VAL A 95 10.27 6.40 -24.15
CA VAL A 95 10.75 5.10 -23.66
C VAL A 95 9.93 3.93 -24.23
N LEU A 96 8.63 4.14 -24.52
CA LEU A 96 7.71 3.09 -24.96
C LEU A 96 7.34 3.16 -26.44
N GLY A 97 7.27 4.32 -27.04
CA GLY A 97 6.70 4.47 -28.39
C GLY A 97 7.42 3.65 -29.45
N GLY A 98 8.76 3.69 -29.44
CA GLY A 98 9.56 2.87 -30.36
C GLY A 98 9.38 1.36 -30.14
N MET A 99 9.26 0.94 -28.89
CA MET A 99 9.02 -0.47 -28.54
C MET A 99 7.62 -0.91 -28.97
N ILE A 100 6.58 -0.10 -28.69
CA ILE A 100 5.21 -0.37 -29.10
C ILE A 100 5.13 -0.50 -30.62
N ALA A 101 5.77 0.41 -31.36
CA ALA A 101 5.78 0.36 -32.83
C ALA A 101 6.42 -0.94 -33.36
N LYS A 102 7.55 -1.36 -32.79
CA LYS A 102 8.23 -2.60 -33.19
C LYS A 102 7.44 -3.85 -32.82
N ILE A 103 6.78 -3.86 -31.68
CA ILE A 103 5.89 -4.95 -31.29
C ILE A 103 4.68 -5.01 -32.24
N ALA A 104 4.04 -3.88 -32.55
CA ALA A 104 2.91 -3.83 -33.49
C ALA A 104 3.27 -4.40 -34.85
N GLU A 105 4.43 -4.02 -35.40
CA GLU A 105 4.98 -4.56 -36.63
C GLU A 105 5.17 -6.08 -36.57
N HIS A 106 5.73 -6.59 -35.48
CA HIS A 106 6.02 -8.01 -35.29
C HIS A 106 4.76 -8.86 -35.11
N VAL A 107 3.83 -8.40 -34.26
CA VAL A 107 2.57 -9.15 -33.97
C VAL A 107 1.48 -8.87 -35.00
N LYS A 108 1.72 -7.95 -35.94
CA LYS A 108 0.77 -7.53 -36.99
C LYS A 108 -0.59 -7.09 -36.44
N ALA A 109 -0.57 -6.33 -35.36
CA ALA A 109 -1.77 -5.83 -34.68
C ALA A 109 -1.59 -4.36 -34.28
N GLU A 110 -2.68 -3.59 -34.37
CA GLU A 110 -2.68 -2.20 -33.92
C GLU A 110 -2.65 -2.08 -32.39
N PRO A 111 -1.82 -1.18 -31.85
CA PRO A 111 -1.78 -0.94 -30.40
C PRO A 111 -3.07 -0.25 -29.94
N ARG A 112 -3.62 -0.67 -28.82
CA ARG A 112 -4.85 -0.10 -28.24
C ARG A 112 -4.68 1.36 -27.81
N SER A 113 -3.46 1.79 -27.53
CA SER A 113 -3.11 3.16 -27.11
C SER A 113 -3.92 3.66 -25.89
N GLU A 114 -4.33 2.75 -25.03
CA GLU A 114 -5.11 3.01 -23.83
C GLU A 114 -4.18 3.05 -22.60
N PRO A 115 -4.18 4.14 -21.82
CA PRO A 115 -3.43 4.21 -20.57
C PRO A 115 -3.86 3.13 -19.57
N GLY A 116 -2.88 2.50 -18.92
CA GLY A 116 -3.16 1.61 -17.79
C GLY A 116 -3.27 0.14 -18.10
N LEU A 117 -3.14 -0.30 -19.35
CA LEU A 117 -3.30 -1.72 -19.75
C LEU A 117 -2.27 -2.65 -19.08
N LEU A 118 -1.03 -2.21 -18.82
CA LEU A 118 0.03 -3.05 -18.24
C LEU A 118 -0.31 -3.53 -16.82
N HIS A 119 -1.01 -2.73 -16.06
CA HIS A 119 -1.37 -3.08 -14.69
C HIS A 119 -2.83 -3.47 -14.58
N GLY A 120 -3.55 -3.62 -15.73
CA GLY A 120 -5.00 -3.61 -15.71
C GLY A 120 -5.40 -2.56 -14.69
N PHE A 121 -5.31 -1.26 -15.01
CA PHE A 121 -5.84 -0.22 -14.14
C PHE A 121 -7.36 -0.41 -14.08
N SER A 122 -7.76 -1.55 -13.55
CA SER A 122 -9.01 -1.71 -12.88
C SER A 122 -8.95 -0.78 -11.67
N ASP A 123 -10.07 -0.24 -11.31
CA ASP A 123 -10.28 0.42 -10.02
C ASP A 123 -9.69 -0.39 -8.85
N ASP A 124 -9.50 -1.71 -9.03
CA ASP A 124 -8.94 -2.66 -8.08
C ASP A 124 -7.46 -2.42 -7.72
N TYR A 125 -6.61 -1.90 -8.63
CA TYR A 125 -5.23 -1.60 -8.27
C TYR A 125 -5.17 -0.39 -7.33
N PHE A 126 -5.86 0.69 -7.68
CA PHE A 126 -5.92 1.88 -6.82
C PHE A 126 -6.63 1.58 -5.50
N LYS A 127 -7.70 0.77 -5.53
CA LYS A 127 -8.36 0.26 -4.32
C LYS A 127 -7.39 -0.48 -3.41
N ARG A 128 -6.52 -1.34 -3.97
CA ARG A 128 -5.51 -2.06 -3.17
C ARG A 128 -4.47 -1.13 -2.55
N ILE A 129 -3.94 -0.16 -3.31
CA ILE A 129 -2.97 0.81 -2.78
C ILE A 129 -3.62 1.64 -1.67
N GLU A 130 -4.82 2.17 -1.90
CA GLU A 130 -5.56 2.93 -0.91
C GLU A 130 -5.88 2.10 0.34
N ALA A 131 -6.25 0.83 0.17
CA ALA A 131 -6.54 -0.09 1.26
C ALA A 131 -5.28 -0.41 2.08
N VAL A 132 -4.13 -0.62 1.44
CA VAL A 132 -2.85 -0.84 2.14
C VAL A 132 -2.42 0.41 2.90
N GLU A 133 -2.52 1.59 2.30
CA GLU A 133 -2.24 2.86 2.97
C GLU A 133 -3.16 3.06 4.18
N PHE A 134 -4.45 2.75 4.02
CA PHE A 134 -5.43 2.81 5.10
C PHE A 134 -5.05 1.86 6.24
N ALA A 135 -4.74 0.59 5.94
CA ALA A 135 -4.40 -0.41 6.95
C ALA A 135 -3.15 -0.03 7.75
N VAL A 136 -2.11 0.49 7.08
CA VAL A 136 -0.89 0.99 7.75
C VAL A 136 -1.21 2.16 8.69
N ARG A 137 -2.05 3.09 8.25
CA ARG A 137 -2.44 4.27 9.06
C ARG A 137 -3.34 3.93 10.24
N HIS A 138 -4.16 2.86 10.13
CA HIS A 138 -5.14 2.46 11.15
C HIS A 138 -4.74 1.16 11.86
N ASP A 139 -3.43 0.91 11.99
CA ASP A 139 -2.92 -0.21 12.76
C ASP A 139 -2.82 0.13 14.25
N ASP A 140 -3.05 -0.86 15.08
CA ASP A 140 -2.94 -0.82 16.55
C ASP A 140 -3.69 0.35 17.23
N GLY A 141 -4.88 0.69 16.72
CA GLY A 141 -5.74 1.74 17.26
C GLY A 141 -5.33 3.16 16.88
N ALA A 142 -4.47 3.34 15.88
CA ALA A 142 -4.12 4.65 15.36
C ALA A 142 -5.27 5.26 14.52
N ASN A 143 -5.30 6.59 14.41
CA ASN A 143 -6.22 7.37 13.56
C ASN A 143 -7.72 7.02 13.70
N LEU A 144 -8.18 6.76 14.92
CA LEU A 144 -9.57 6.37 15.22
C LEU A 144 -10.63 7.34 14.65
N HIS A 145 -10.29 8.62 14.48
CA HIS A 145 -11.21 9.64 13.95
C HIS A 145 -11.62 9.40 12.49
N THR A 146 -10.89 8.58 11.74
CA THR A 146 -11.21 8.20 10.36
C THR A 146 -11.56 6.71 10.22
N LEU A 147 -11.70 5.99 11.34
CA LEU A 147 -12.01 4.55 11.37
C LEU A 147 -13.33 4.22 10.67
N PHE A 148 -14.31 5.14 10.68
CA PHE A 148 -15.60 4.99 9.98
C PHE A 148 -15.48 4.78 8.46
N ARG A 149 -14.31 5.12 7.87
CA ARG A 149 -14.01 4.89 6.45
C ARG A 149 -13.56 3.47 6.14
N ALA A 150 -13.37 2.64 7.16
CA ALA A 150 -13.01 1.25 6.97
C ALA A 150 -14.14 0.46 6.29
N ASP A 151 -13.78 -0.44 5.40
CA ASP A 151 -14.69 -1.46 4.88
C ASP A 151 -14.97 -2.50 5.96
N LEU A 152 -13.92 -2.84 6.73
CA LEU A 152 -14.02 -3.71 7.90
C LEU A 152 -12.98 -3.34 8.98
N VAL A 153 -13.26 -3.72 10.22
CA VAL A 153 -12.37 -3.49 11.35
C VAL A 153 -12.12 -4.80 12.10
N LEU A 154 -10.84 -5.11 12.29
CA LEU A 154 -10.41 -6.22 13.12
C LEU A 154 -10.23 -5.74 14.56
N THR A 155 -10.81 -6.47 15.50
CA THR A 155 -10.59 -6.21 16.93
C THR A 155 -10.26 -7.50 17.66
N GLY A 156 -9.65 -7.38 18.82
CA GLY A 156 -9.29 -8.55 19.62
C GLY A 156 -8.13 -8.27 20.60
N VAL A 157 -7.88 -9.22 21.48
CA VAL A 157 -6.78 -9.15 22.45
C VAL A 157 -5.41 -9.14 21.76
N SER A 158 -4.36 -8.79 22.47
CA SER A 158 -3.00 -8.80 21.93
C SER A 158 -2.60 -10.21 21.47
N ARG A 159 -1.89 -10.27 20.31
CA ARG A 159 -1.40 -11.51 19.65
C ARG A 159 -2.46 -12.38 19.00
N THR A 160 -3.54 -11.79 18.54
CA THR A 160 -4.55 -12.44 17.69
C THR A 160 -4.34 -12.16 16.19
N SER A 161 -3.12 -11.95 15.75
CA SER A 161 -2.73 -11.78 14.34
C SER A 161 -3.47 -10.65 13.58
N LYS A 162 -3.97 -9.61 14.29
CA LYS A 162 -4.70 -8.49 13.67
C LYS A 162 -3.89 -7.80 12.57
N THR A 163 -2.67 -7.36 12.88
CA THR A 163 -1.80 -6.65 11.92
C THR A 163 -1.49 -7.47 10.65
N PRO A 164 -0.98 -8.72 10.69
CA PRO A 164 -0.77 -9.47 9.46
C PRO A 164 -2.07 -9.74 8.70
N LEU A 165 -3.19 -9.94 9.39
CA LEU A 165 -4.48 -10.16 8.77
C LEU A 165 -5.04 -8.89 8.11
N SER A 166 -4.90 -7.72 8.75
CA SER A 166 -5.31 -6.44 8.16
C SER A 166 -4.53 -6.13 6.88
N MET A 167 -3.23 -6.39 6.87
CA MET A 167 -2.39 -6.23 5.69
C MET A 167 -2.78 -7.19 4.55
N TYR A 168 -3.10 -8.44 4.89
CA TYR A 168 -3.54 -9.42 3.89
C TYR A 168 -4.87 -9.04 3.24
N LEU A 169 -5.85 -8.57 4.04
CA LEU A 169 -7.14 -8.08 3.54
C LEU A 169 -6.97 -6.80 2.71
N ALA A 170 -6.08 -5.90 3.13
CA ALA A 170 -5.77 -4.69 2.39
C ALA A 170 -5.18 -4.98 0.99
N GLN A 171 -4.32 -5.99 0.86
CA GLN A 171 -3.82 -6.45 -0.44
C GLN A 171 -4.94 -7.00 -1.36
N ARG A 172 -6.11 -7.35 -0.80
CA ARG A 172 -7.33 -7.72 -1.52
C ARG A 172 -8.26 -6.54 -1.81
N GLY A 173 -7.86 -5.31 -1.41
CA GLY A 173 -8.57 -4.07 -1.68
C GLY A 173 -9.53 -3.62 -0.58
N TYR A 174 -9.53 -4.28 0.59
CA TYR A 174 -10.39 -3.91 1.71
C TYR A 174 -9.68 -2.96 2.68
N LYS A 175 -10.19 -1.75 2.86
CA LYS A 175 -9.72 -0.81 3.89
C LYS A 175 -9.96 -1.38 5.28
N THR A 176 -8.93 -1.94 5.87
CA THR A 176 -9.03 -2.68 7.13
C THR A 176 -8.43 -1.89 8.27
N GLY A 177 -9.25 -1.55 9.28
CA GLY A 177 -8.77 -1.00 10.55
C GLY A 177 -8.38 -2.11 11.53
N ASN A 178 -7.43 -1.83 12.43
CA ASN A 178 -7.03 -2.73 13.51
C ASN A 178 -7.11 -2.00 14.85
N VAL A 179 -8.02 -2.43 15.72
CA VAL A 179 -8.24 -1.82 17.04
C VAL A 179 -8.08 -2.89 18.13
N PRO A 180 -7.05 -2.80 18.99
CA PRO A 180 -6.85 -3.76 20.05
C PRO A 180 -7.86 -3.60 21.20
N ILE A 181 -8.25 -4.71 21.83
CA ILE A 181 -8.93 -4.73 23.12
C ILE A 181 -7.87 -4.91 24.21
N VAL A 182 -7.79 -3.94 25.11
CA VAL A 182 -6.80 -3.92 26.18
C VAL A 182 -7.50 -4.16 27.51
N PRO A 183 -7.03 -5.10 28.35
CA PRO A 183 -7.61 -5.35 29.66
C PRO A 183 -7.66 -4.10 30.51
N GLY A 184 -8.81 -3.82 31.15
CA GLY A 184 -9.01 -2.68 32.04
C GLY A 184 -9.19 -1.33 31.34
N ILE A 185 -9.12 -1.28 30.00
CA ILE A 185 -9.37 -0.07 29.22
C ILE A 185 -10.67 -0.25 28.44
N ALA A 186 -11.55 0.75 28.51
CA ALA A 186 -12.78 0.75 27.72
C ALA A 186 -12.43 0.82 26.21
N PRO A 187 -13.16 0.08 25.36
CA PRO A 187 -12.98 0.19 23.92
C PRO A 187 -13.18 1.62 23.42
N PRO A 188 -12.43 2.06 22.41
CA PRO A 188 -12.62 3.39 21.86
C PRO A 188 -14.05 3.60 21.35
N ARG A 189 -14.62 4.77 21.61
CA ARG A 189 -15.97 5.13 21.17
C ARG A 189 -16.15 4.97 19.67
N ALA A 190 -15.13 5.34 18.89
CA ALA A 190 -15.13 5.18 17.44
C ALA A 190 -15.28 3.72 16.97
N LEU A 191 -14.87 2.73 17.77
CA LEU A 191 -15.11 1.31 17.49
C LEU A 191 -16.53 0.89 17.83
N LEU A 192 -17.08 1.39 18.95
CA LEU A 192 -18.41 1.06 19.44
C LEU A 192 -19.54 1.65 18.58
N GLU A 193 -19.27 2.76 17.88
CA GLU A 193 -20.21 3.46 17.01
C GLU A 193 -20.27 2.90 15.58
N LEU A 194 -19.39 1.93 15.24
CA LEU A 194 -19.41 1.30 13.92
C LEU A 194 -20.61 0.34 13.78
N ASP A 195 -21.03 0.15 12.53
CA ASP A 195 -21.94 -0.94 12.20
C ASP A 195 -21.33 -2.29 12.64
N PRO A 196 -22.00 -3.05 13.52
CA PRO A 196 -21.52 -4.34 14.00
C PRO A 196 -21.16 -5.33 12.88
N LYS A 197 -21.78 -5.24 11.73
CA LYS A 197 -21.48 -6.06 10.56
C LYS A 197 -20.08 -5.82 9.98
N LYS A 198 -19.51 -4.63 10.22
CA LYS A 198 -18.15 -4.29 9.79
C LYS A 198 -17.08 -4.70 10.79
N VAL A 199 -17.44 -5.13 12.00
CA VAL A 199 -16.47 -5.44 13.06
C VAL A 199 -16.29 -6.95 13.22
N PHE A 200 -15.09 -7.41 12.96
CA PHE A 200 -14.67 -8.81 13.11
C PHE A 200 -13.82 -8.97 14.36
N ALA A 201 -14.39 -9.59 15.37
CA ALA A 201 -13.78 -9.81 16.66
C ALA A 201 -13.01 -11.13 16.68
N LEU A 202 -11.67 -11.03 16.73
CA LEU A 202 -10.80 -12.19 16.70
C LEU A 202 -10.70 -12.81 18.09
N THR A 203 -11.01 -14.10 18.17
CA THR A 203 -10.83 -14.91 19.37
C THR A 203 -9.83 -16.03 19.11
N ILE A 204 -9.22 -16.53 20.19
CA ILE A 204 -8.22 -17.57 20.16
C ILE A 204 -8.37 -18.44 21.40
N ASP A 205 -7.97 -19.71 21.30
CA ASP A 205 -7.86 -20.56 22.48
C ASP A 205 -6.84 -20.01 23.49
N PRO A 206 -7.20 -19.92 24.80
CA PRO A 206 -6.30 -19.37 25.79
C PRO A 206 -4.96 -20.10 25.91
N SER A 207 -4.92 -21.42 25.79
CA SER A 207 -3.68 -22.20 25.86
C SER A 207 -2.76 -21.93 24.67
N HIS A 208 -3.34 -21.78 23.48
CA HIS A 208 -2.59 -21.40 22.29
C HIS A 208 -2.05 -19.97 22.41
N LEU A 209 -2.86 -19.02 22.89
CA LEU A 209 -2.42 -17.63 23.12
C LEU A 209 -1.29 -17.55 24.16
N LEU A 210 -1.36 -18.35 25.22
CA LEU A 210 -0.31 -18.45 26.23
C LEU A 210 1.03 -18.84 25.61
N THR A 211 1.04 -19.85 24.77
CA THR A 211 2.25 -20.30 24.06
C THR A 211 2.87 -19.19 23.22
N ILE A 212 2.03 -18.45 22.46
CA ILE A 212 2.48 -17.32 21.64
C ILE A 212 3.07 -16.20 22.50
N ARG A 213 2.39 -15.83 23.60
CA ARG A 213 2.85 -14.75 24.48
C ARG A 213 4.13 -15.12 25.23
N GLN A 214 4.28 -16.36 25.69
CA GLN A 214 5.51 -16.85 26.32
C GLN A 214 6.70 -16.83 25.33
N ALA A 215 6.49 -17.22 24.08
CA ALA A 215 7.52 -17.12 23.05
C ALA A 215 7.94 -15.65 22.84
N ARG A 216 6.99 -14.71 22.86
CA ARG A 216 7.29 -13.27 22.73
C ARG A 216 8.06 -12.71 23.93
N VAL A 217 7.67 -13.06 25.15
CA VAL A 217 8.38 -12.67 26.39
C VAL A 217 9.84 -13.13 26.33
N ARG A 218 10.08 -14.39 25.93
CA ARG A 218 11.43 -14.93 25.74
C ARG A 218 12.22 -14.16 24.69
N ALA A 219 11.62 -13.87 23.54
CA ALA A 219 12.27 -13.14 22.45
C ALA A 219 12.64 -11.69 22.81
N LEU A 220 11.91 -11.07 23.74
CA LEU A 220 12.18 -9.71 24.24
C LEU A 220 13.13 -9.66 25.44
N GLY A 221 13.56 -10.81 25.99
CA GLY A 221 14.35 -10.85 27.21
C GLY A 221 13.63 -10.29 28.44
N ALA A 222 12.28 -10.22 28.42
CA ALA A 222 11.49 -9.69 29.52
C ALA A 222 11.42 -10.69 30.68
N PRO A 223 11.23 -10.22 31.93
CA PRO A 223 11.10 -11.09 33.08
C PRO A 223 9.93 -12.08 32.91
N PRO A 224 10.10 -13.35 33.32
CA PRO A 224 9.09 -14.40 33.13
C PRO A 224 7.81 -14.19 33.95
N TYR A 225 7.78 -13.30 34.91
CA TYR A 225 6.66 -13.01 35.82
C TYR A 225 5.76 -11.85 35.40
N SER A 226 5.75 -11.52 34.11
CA SER A 226 4.81 -10.49 33.61
C SER A 226 3.39 -11.05 33.58
N THR A 227 2.40 -10.27 34.04
CA THR A 227 0.95 -10.60 33.92
C THR A 227 0.51 -10.83 32.49
N TYR A 228 1.31 -10.42 31.52
CA TYR A 228 1.09 -10.59 30.09
C TYR A 228 1.04 -12.06 29.63
N ALA A 229 1.77 -12.95 30.29
CA ALA A 229 1.82 -14.39 30.01
C ALA A 229 1.37 -15.22 31.23
N ASP A 230 0.60 -14.63 32.15
CA ASP A 230 -0.02 -15.34 33.26
C ASP A 230 -1.27 -16.10 32.75
N PRO A 231 -1.38 -17.43 33.03
CA PRO A 231 -2.46 -18.24 32.50
C PRO A 231 -3.86 -17.81 32.97
N GLU A 232 -4.01 -17.45 34.23
CA GLU A 232 -5.32 -17.08 34.80
C GLU A 232 -5.76 -15.72 34.33
N ALA A 233 -4.86 -14.74 34.31
CA ALA A 233 -5.11 -13.41 33.77
C ALA A 233 -5.51 -13.47 32.29
N LEU A 234 -4.85 -14.35 31.52
CA LEU A 234 -5.10 -14.52 30.09
C LEU A 234 -6.47 -15.18 29.82
N ILE A 235 -6.86 -16.21 30.59
CA ILE A 235 -8.19 -16.82 30.49
C ILE A 235 -9.27 -15.78 30.74
N GLU A 236 -9.09 -14.96 31.78
CA GLU A 236 -10.05 -13.91 32.11
C GLU A 236 -10.08 -12.80 31.05
N GLU A 237 -8.94 -12.41 30.48
CA GLU A 237 -8.85 -11.46 29.39
C GLU A 237 -9.66 -11.93 28.17
N VAL A 238 -9.44 -13.18 27.72
CA VAL A 238 -10.19 -13.76 26.58
C VAL A 238 -11.68 -13.88 26.91
N ARG A 239 -12.04 -14.25 28.15
CA ARG A 239 -13.44 -14.34 28.58
C ARG A 239 -14.14 -12.98 28.51
N ARG A 240 -13.50 -11.91 29.04
CA ARG A 240 -14.04 -10.54 29.01
C ARG A 240 -14.19 -10.05 27.57
N ALA A 241 -13.18 -10.27 26.74
CA ALA A 241 -13.24 -9.93 25.33
C ALA A 241 -14.43 -10.62 24.62
N ARG A 242 -14.61 -11.92 24.81
CA ARG A 242 -15.74 -12.68 24.21
C ARG A 242 -17.10 -12.19 24.73
N ARG A 243 -17.20 -11.71 25.98
CA ARG A 243 -18.41 -11.09 26.52
C ARG A 243 -18.71 -9.79 25.77
N LEU A 244 -17.72 -8.90 25.66
CA LEU A 244 -17.85 -7.65 24.93
C LEU A 244 -18.29 -7.87 23.48
N TYR A 245 -17.70 -8.84 22.78
CA TYR A 245 -18.05 -9.15 21.39
C TYR A 245 -19.53 -9.50 21.23
N ARG A 246 -20.06 -10.29 22.16
CA ARG A 246 -21.50 -10.66 22.18
C ARG A 246 -22.39 -9.48 22.53
N GLU A 247 -21.99 -8.65 23.50
CA GLU A 247 -22.74 -7.44 23.90
C GLU A 247 -22.84 -6.44 22.75
N GLN A 248 -21.80 -6.33 21.93
CA GLN A 248 -21.75 -5.44 20.77
C GLN A 248 -22.31 -6.07 19.48
N GLY A 249 -22.66 -7.33 19.49
CA GLY A 249 -23.18 -8.03 18.30
C GLY A 249 -22.14 -8.19 17.18
N TRP A 250 -20.83 -8.14 17.52
CA TRP A 250 -19.76 -8.28 16.53
C TRP A 250 -19.61 -9.70 16.02
N GLN A 251 -19.13 -9.83 14.77
CA GLN A 251 -18.87 -11.14 14.17
C GLN A 251 -17.60 -11.76 14.79
N VAL A 252 -17.73 -12.91 15.43
CA VAL A 252 -16.62 -13.58 16.11
C VAL A 252 -15.93 -14.58 15.19
N VAL A 253 -14.61 -14.39 15.00
CA VAL A 253 -13.77 -15.27 14.19
C VAL A 253 -12.74 -15.95 15.08
N ASP A 254 -12.81 -17.28 15.20
CA ASP A 254 -11.79 -18.06 15.90
C ASP A 254 -10.60 -18.32 14.96
N ILE A 255 -9.43 -17.82 15.37
CA ILE A 255 -8.18 -17.89 14.61
C ILE A 255 -7.23 -18.98 15.11
N THR A 256 -7.63 -19.81 16.06
CA THR A 256 -6.79 -20.81 16.70
C THR A 256 -6.16 -21.75 15.68
N GLY A 257 -4.84 -21.81 15.65
CA GLY A 257 -4.08 -22.73 14.81
C GLY A 257 -4.18 -22.50 13.29
N ARG A 258 -4.73 -21.36 12.85
CA ARG A 258 -4.91 -21.06 11.43
C ARG A 258 -3.96 -19.97 10.94
N ALA A 259 -3.58 -20.07 9.68
CA ALA A 259 -2.81 -19.03 8.99
C ALA A 259 -3.65 -17.76 8.75
N ALA A 260 -2.97 -16.63 8.53
CA ALA A 260 -3.65 -15.35 8.26
C ALA A 260 -4.52 -15.42 6.98
N GLU A 261 -4.07 -16.14 5.97
CA GLU A 261 -4.76 -16.36 4.70
C GLU A 261 -6.10 -17.12 4.89
N GLU A 262 -6.10 -18.15 5.73
CA GLU A 262 -7.30 -18.94 6.02
C GLU A 262 -8.34 -18.11 6.78
N ASN A 263 -7.87 -17.32 7.74
CA ASN A 263 -8.72 -16.41 8.51
C ASN A 263 -9.30 -15.30 7.62
N ALA A 264 -8.50 -14.75 6.70
CA ALA A 264 -8.96 -13.78 5.71
C ALA A 264 -10.04 -14.36 4.80
N ALA A 265 -9.83 -15.58 4.28
CA ALA A 265 -10.82 -16.24 3.43
C ALA A 265 -12.14 -16.47 4.16
N ARG A 266 -12.08 -16.73 5.47
CA ARG A 266 -13.28 -16.87 6.30
C ARG A 266 -14.01 -15.53 6.50
N ILE A 267 -13.28 -14.47 6.77
CA ILE A 267 -13.84 -13.12 6.91
C ILE A 267 -14.52 -12.69 5.61
N LEU A 268 -13.86 -12.88 4.46
CA LEU A 268 -14.41 -12.52 3.16
C LEU A 268 -15.71 -13.25 2.85
N ARG A 269 -15.79 -14.56 3.17
CA ARG A 269 -17.06 -15.31 3.05
C ARG A 269 -18.16 -14.74 3.93
N LEU A 270 -17.86 -14.36 5.17
CA LEU A 270 -18.85 -13.73 6.06
C LEU A 270 -19.35 -12.38 5.55
N ILE A 271 -18.51 -11.64 4.82
CA ILE A 271 -18.93 -10.38 4.17
C ILE A 271 -19.88 -10.70 3.01
N GLU A 272 -19.52 -11.64 2.13
CA GLU A 272 -20.33 -12.06 0.99
C GLU A 272 -21.71 -12.64 1.39
N GLU A 273 -21.77 -13.35 2.52
CA GLU A 273 -23.02 -13.91 3.08
C GLU A 273 -23.94 -12.85 3.73
N ALA A 274 -23.38 -11.66 4.05
CA ALA A 274 -24.12 -10.58 4.73
C ALA A 274 -24.66 -9.50 3.77
N GLU A 275 -24.23 -9.52 2.50
CA GLU A 275 -24.74 -8.69 1.39
C GLU A 275 -26.01 -9.30 0.79
#